data_cd98cdce1f87e87eafe3434675e1d4fe
#
_entry.id   cd98cdce1f87e87eafe3434675e1d4fe
#
_cell.length_a   1.000
_cell.length_b   1.000
_cell.length_c   1.000
_cell.angle_alpha   90.00
_cell.angle_beta   90.00
_cell.angle_gamma   90.00
#
_symmetry.space_group_name_H-M   'P 1'
#
loop_
_entity.id
_entity.type
_entity.pdbx_description
1 polymer ?
#
loop_
_entity_poly.entity_id
_entity_poly.type
_entity_poly.pdbx_seq_one_letter_code
_entity_poly.pdbx_strand_id
1 'polypeptide(L)'
;LPSRGFGLTYRDVRTGDAEEVDENLVSLVQEEMAQYYEKLAKDHPSCTFETAPGEPHTEILRKARKEDASLIVMGAHTRPEDVGAMRHRIIAGSTMQKVAKSARCPVLIVSRPCVTCWSYFANIVVATDFSKPSDYAFQFARNVAKEIGCRLHVFHCVDLGGEYEAGQAYIEQQLAAAEKKVQDKYVANM
;
A
#
# COMPACT_ATOMS: atom_id res chain seq x y z
N LEU A 1 34.23 22.87 0.02
CA LEU A 1 34.34 21.58 0.70
C LEU A 1 33.74 20.55 -0.24
N PRO A 2 34.39 19.38 -0.49
CA PRO A 2 33.77 18.36 -1.32
C PRO A 2 32.46 17.91 -0.68
N SER A 3 31.39 17.81 -1.50
CA SER A 3 30.10 17.29 -1.09
C SER A 3 30.25 15.86 -0.53
N ARG A 4 29.61 15.54 0.57
CA ARG A 4 29.59 14.18 1.11
C ARG A 4 28.77 13.29 0.16
N GLY A 5 29.44 12.34 -0.49
CA GLY A 5 28.79 11.29 -1.24
C GLY A 5 28.09 10.30 -0.29
N PHE A 6 26.93 9.76 -0.71
CA PHE A 6 26.17 8.78 0.06
C PHE A 6 26.56 7.33 -0.30
N GLY A 7 27.58 7.14 -1.16
CA GLY A 7 27.98 5.82 -1.65
C GLY A 7 26.92 5.16 -2.54
N LEU A 8 26.00 5.96 -3.08
CA LEU A 8 24.95 5.56 -3.99
C LEU A 8 25.21 6.15 -5.37
N THR A 9 24.92 5.42 -6.42
CA THR A 9 24.99 5.90 -7.79
C THR A 9 23.62 5.86 -8.45
N TYR A 10 23.32 6.85 -9.27
CA TYR A 10 22.18 6.86 -10.17
C TYR A 10 22.65 6.91 -11.61
N ARG A 11 21.78 6.55 -12.54
CA ARG A 11 22.07 6.67 -13.96
C ARG A 11 21.29 7.86 -14.51
N ASP A 12 22.00 8.86 -15.03
CA ASP A 12 21.35 9.96 -15.74
C ASP A 12 20.66 9.41 -17.00
N VAL A 13 19.35 9.66 -17.11
CA VAL A 13 18.53 9.16 -18.22
C VAL A 13 18.90 9.82 -19.55
N ARG A 14 19.48 11.02 -19.54
CA ARG A 14 19.85 11.78 -20.74
C ARG A 14 21.22 11.37 -21.27
N THR A 15 22.21 11.23 -20.38
CA THR A 15 23.59 10.90 -20.77
C THR A 15 23.88 9.39 -20.73
N GLY A 16 23.15 8.65 -19.90
CA GLY A 16 23.39 7.23 -19.64
C GLY A 16 24.53 6.96 -18.67
N ASP A 17 25.18 8.00 -18.16
CA ASP A 17 26.32 7.90 -17.26
C ASP A 17 25.87 7.55 -15.82
N ALA A 18 26.74 6.89 -15.09
CA ALA A 18 26.54 6.63 -13.67
C ALA A 18 27.19 7.76 -12.86
N GLU A 19 26.39 8.48 -12.11
CA GLU A 19 26.82 9.57 -11.25
C GLU A 19 26.60 9.23 -9.79
N GLU A 20 27.44 9.77 -8.92
CA GLU A 20 27.29 9.60 -7.47
C GLU A 20 26.20 10.53 -6.94
N VAL A 21 25.36 10.01 -6.03
CA VAL A 21 24.37 10.81 -5.32
C VAL A 21 25.10 11.62 -4.25
N ASP A 22 25.09 12.92 -4.38
CA ASP A 22 25.68 13.86 -3.44
C ASP A 22 24.64 14.79 -2.80
N GLU A 23 25.09 15.63 -1.86
CA GLU A 23 24.23 16.61 -1.18
C GLU A 23 23.63 17.63 -2.15
N ASN A 24 24.31 17.97 -3.25
CA ASN A 24 23.81 18.94 -4.24
C ASN A 24 22.63 18.35 -5.00
N LEU A 25 22.75 17.09 -5.44
CA LEU A 25 21.64 16.40 -6.11
C LEU A 25 20.41 16.28 -5.19
N VAL A 26 20.62 15.92 -3.92
CA VAL A 26 19.53 15.84 -2.93
C VAL A 26 18.85 17.19 -2.75
N SER A 27 19.64 18.27 -2.64
CA SER A 27 19.10 19.64 -2.52
C SER A 27 18.32 20.07 -3.77
N LEU A 28 18.85 19.78 -4.97
CA LEU A 28 18.18 20.06 -6.23
C LEU A 28 16.83 19.35 -6.33
N VAL A 29 16.79 18.06 -6.02
CA VAL A 29 15.54 17.28 -6.04
C VAL A 29 14.56 17.79 -4.99
N GLN A 30 15.04 18.21 -3.82
CA GLN A 30 14.21 18.82 -2.78
C GLN A 30 13.58 20.14 -3.26
N GLU A 31 14.32 20.98 -3.94
CA GLU A 31 13.85 22.25 -4.50
C GLU A 31 12.81 22.02 -5.61
N GLU A 32 13.09 21.10 -6.54
CA GLU A 32 12.14 20.75 -7.61
C GLU A 32 10.83 20.19 -7.02
N MET A 33 10.92 19.35 -6.01
CA MET A 33 9.74 18.81 -5.32
C MET A 33 8.97 19.92 -4.62
N ALA A 34 9.63 20.83 -3.94
CA ALA A 34 8.99 21.97 -3.28
C ALA A 34 8.26 22.88 -4.29
N GLN A 35 8.85 23.14 -5.46
CA GLN A 35 8.21 23.90 -6.54
C GLN A 35 7.00 23.16 -7.11
N TYR A 36 7.14 21.85 -7.39
CA TYR A 36 6.04 21.03 -7.93
C TYR A 36 4.83 21.01 -7.01
N TYR A 37 5.04 20.93 -5.70
CA TYR A 37 3.98 20.86 -4.70
C TYR A 37 3.66 22.19 -4.02
N GLU A 38 4.16 23.34 -4.54
CA GLU A 38 3.98 24.66 -3.93
C GLU A 38 2.52 25.00 -3.63
N LYS A 39 1.61 24.71 -4.58
CA LYS A 39 0.17 24.94 -4.41
C LYS A 39 -0.40 24.09 -3.29
N LEU A 40 -0.04 22.80 -3.26
CA LEU A 40 -0.51 21.87 -2.23
C LEU A 40 -0.01 22.28 -0.84
N ALA A 41 1.24 22.74 -0.73
CA ALA A 41 1.80 23.24 0.52
C ALA A 41 1.07 24.49 1.04
N LYS A 42 0.62 25.38 0.13
CA LYS A 42 -0.18 26.56 0.50
C LYS A 42 -1.58 26.18 0.98
N ASP A 43 -2.22 25.23 0.31
CA ASP A 43 -3.57 24.76 0.65
C ASP A 43 -3.57 23.88 1.92
N HIS A 44 -2.45 23.21 2.20
CA HIS A 44 -2.28 22.29 3.33
C HIS A 44 -0.96 22.53 4.08
N PRO A 45 -0.88 23.54 4.97
CA PRO A 45 0.36 23.93 5.66
C PRO A 45 0.95 22.86 6.58
N SER A 46 0.18 21.84 6.94
CA SER A 46 0.65 20.69 7.74
C SER A 46 1.41 19.64 6.90
N CYS A 47 1.38 19.75 5.56
CA CYS A 47 2.13 18.84 4.70
C CYS A 47 3.61 19.23 4.68
N THR A 48 4.47 18.22 4.86
CA THR A 48 5.93 18.35 4.71
C THR A 48 6.41 17.53 3.54
N PHE A 49 7.40 18.05 2.81
CA PHE A 49 8.00 17.39 1.66
C PHE A 49 9.47 17.13 1.96
N GLU A 50 9.89 15.89 1.89
CA GLU A 50 11.26 15.48 2.17
C GLU A 50 11.77 14.52 1.11
N THR A 51 13.06 14.63 0.79
CA THR A 51 13.80 13.66 -0.01
C THR A 51 14.84 12.97 0.85
N ALA A 52 15.10 11.72 0.58
CA ALA A 52 16.14 10.97 1.27
C ALA A 52 16.90 10.10 0.26
N PRO A 53 18.21 10.16 0.23
CA PRO A 53 19.03 9.22 -0.54
C PRO A 53 19.03 7.86 0.15
N GLY A 54 18.91 6.79 -0.62
CA GLY A 54 18.94 5.45 -0.05
C GLY A 54 18.11 4.44 -0.81
N GLU A 55 18.04 3.25 -0.26
CA GLU A 55 17.18 2.20 -0.79
C GLU A 55 15.72 2.51 -0.42
N PRO A 56 14.79 2.68 -1.40
CA PRO A 56 13.47 3.26 -1.15
C PRO A 56 12.69 2.58 -0.03
N HIS A 57 12.63 1.25 0.01
CA HIS A 57 11.87 0.56 1.07
C HIS A 57 12.48 0.78 2.46
N THR A 58 13.81 0.85 2.57
CA THR A 58 14.52 1.09 3.83
C THR A 58 14.23 2.50 4.35
N GLU A 59 14.31 3.50 3.47
CA GLU A 59 14.07 4.89 3.84
C GLU A 59 12.61 5.15 4.20
N ILE A 60 11.65 4.60 3.46
CA ILE A 60 10.22 4.67 3.78
C ILE A 60 9.94 4.09 5.16
N LEU A 61 10.45 2.88 5.45
CA LEU A 61 10.25 2.23 6.74
C LEU A 61 10.97 2.98 7.89
N ARG A 62 12.13 3.58 7.62
CA ARG A 62 12.86 4.40 8.58
C ARG A 62 12.08 5.67 8.91
N LYS A 63 11.58 6.36 7.88
CA LYS A 63 10.77 7.57 8.04
C LYS A 63 9.47 7.25 8.79
N ALA A 64 8.74 6.22 8.39
CA ALA A 64 7.50 5.80 9.04
C ALA A 64 7.70 5.51 10.54
N ARG A 65 8.83 4.88 10.91
CA ARG A 65 9.17 4.63 12.32
C ARG A 65 9.56 5.89 13.08
N LYS A 66 10.30 6.80 12.43
CA LYS A 66 10.72 8.05 13.03
C LYS A 66 9.54 8.96 13.38
N GLU A 67 8.55 8.99 12.50
CA GLU A 67 7.36 9.83 12.65
C GLU A 67 6.19 9.11 13.36
N ASP A 68 6.39 7.88 13.83
CA ASP A 68 5.33 7.03 14.40
C ASP A 68 4.08 6.99 13.50
N ALA A 69 4.30 6.75 12.20
CA ALA A 69 3.27 6.85 11.19
C ALA A 69 2.13 5.85 11.45
N SER A 70 0.90 6.34 11.44
CA SER A 70 -0.32 5.54 11.58
C SER A 70 -0.73 4.86 10.28
N LEU A 71 -0.25 5.33 9.13
CA LEU A 71 -0.56 4.81 7.80
C LEU A 71 0.57 5.16 6.83
N ILE A 72 0.94 4.22 5.98
CA ILE A 72 1.78 4.48 4.79
C ILE A 72 0.88 4.40 3.56
N VAL A 73 0.90 5.42 2.70
CA VAL A 73 0.21 5.41 1.41
C VAL A 73 1.23 5.37 0.29
N MET A 74 1.10 4.42 -0.62
CA MET A 74 2.03 4.23 -1.73
C MET A 74 1.27 4.09 -3.06
N GLY A 75 1.83 4.66 -4.13
CA GLY A 75 1.42 4.34 -5.49
C GLY A 75 1.91 2.95 -5.88
N ALA A 76 1.10 2.20 -6.61
CA ALA A 76 1.59 1.01 -7.29
C ALA A 76 2.53 1.46 -8.43
N HIS A 77 3.66 0.75 -8.58
CA HIS A 77 4.57 1.04 -9.68
C HIS A 77 3.92 0.60 -10.99
N THR A 78 3.57 1.57 -11.82
CA THR A 78 3.18 1.36 -13.21
C THR A 78 4.36 1.75 -14.09
N ARG A 79 4.89 0.81 -14.89
CA ARG A 79 5.82 1.18 -15.95
C ARG A 79 5.06 1.99 -17.00
N PRO A 80 5.66 3.01 -17.63
CA PRO A 80 5.02 3.78 -18.70
C PRO A 80 4.48 2.92 -19.84
N GLU A 81 5.08 1.75 -20.06
CA GLU A 81 4.72 0.76 -21.07
C GLU A 81 3.40 0.01 -20.74
N ASP A 82 2.93 0.08 -19.49
CA ASP A 82 1.69 -0.58 -19.05
C ASP A 82 0.43 0.29 -19.27
N VAL A 83 0.62 1.54 -19.73
CA VAL A 83 -0.46 2.46 -20.05
C VAL A 83 -1.02 2.10 -21.45
N GLY A 84 -1.98 1.20 -21.49
CA GLY A 84 -2.71 0.80 -22.70
C GLY A 84 -2.67 -0.68 -23.05
N ALA A 85 -1.83 -1.48 -22.43
CA ALA A 85 -1.87 -2.93 -22.58
C ALA A 85 -2.80 -3.55 -21.55
N MET A 86 -3.81 -4.25 -22.02
CA MET A 86 -4.77 -5.05 -21.25
C MET A 86 -4.06 -6.29 -20.64
N ARG A 87 -2.97 -6.09 -19.93
CA ARG A 87 -2.25 -7.14 -19.20
C ARG A 87 -2.37 -6.91 -17.72
N HIS A 88 -3.34 -7.60 -17.13
CA HIS A 88 -3.64 -7.69 -15.71
C HIS A 88 -2.53 -8.34 -14.85
N ARG A 89 -1.26 -8.10 -15.15
CA ARG A 89 -0.19 -8.41 -14.23
C ARG A 89 0.23 -7.12 -13.53
N ILE A 90 -0.46 -6.80 -12.46
CA ILE A 90 0.08 -5.88 -11.44
C ILE A 90 1.28 -6.63 -10.84
N ILE A 91 2.45 -6.43 -11.43
CA ILE A 91 3.69 -6.84 -10.79
C ILE A 91 3.88 -5.82 -9.69
N ALA A 92 3.45 -6.19 -8.49
CA ALA A 92 3.69 -5.39 -7.30
C ALA A 92 5.19 -5.07 -7.24
N GLY A 93 5.57 -3.80 -7.31
CA GLY A 93 6.97 -3.38 -7.31
C GLY A 93 7.69 -3.92 -6.07
N SER A 94 8.95 -4.28 -6.21
CA SER A 94 9.74 -4.87 -5.11
C SER A 94 9.75 -3.99 -3.85
N THR A 95 9.77 -2.67 -4.00
CA THR A 95 9.68 -1.69 -2.91
C THR A 95 8.36 -1.82 -2.14
N MET A 96 7.24 -1.86 -2.87
CA MET A 96 5.91 -1.98 -2.27
C MET A 96 5.75 -3.29 -1.47
N GLN A 97 6.19 -4.42 -2.03
CA GLN A 97 6.15 -5.71 -1.34
C GLN A 97 6.99 -5.71 -0.06
N LYS A 98 8.20 -5.15 -0.12
CA LYS A 98 9.10 -5.06 1.04
C LYS A 98 8.50 -4.17 2.12
N VAL A 99 7.93 -3.01 1.75
CA VAL A 99 7.26 -2.11 2.70
C VAL A 99 6.04 -2.79 3.32
N ALA A 100 5.14 -3.38 2.51
CA ALA A 100 3.94 -4.04 3.02
C ALA A 100 4.24 -5.19 3.99
N LYS A 101 5.34 -5.94 3.77
CA LYS A 101 5.76 -7.03 4.66
C LYS A 101 6.43 -6.57 5.96
N SER A 102 7.02 -5.38 5.98
CA SER A 102 7.90 -4.92 7.07
C SER A 102 7.38 -3.70 7.83
N ALA A 103 6.30 -3.09 7.37
CA ALA A 103 5.66 -1.96 8.02
C ALA A 103 5.04 -2.38 9.36
N ARG A 104 5.05 -1.46 10.35
CA ARG A 104 4.41 -1.63 11.65
C ARG A 104 3.00 -1.02 11.70
N CYS A 105 2.63 -0.28 10.67
CA CYS A 105 1.32 0.32 10.48
C CYS A 105 0.68 -0.21 9.19
N PRO A 106 -0.63 0.00 8.98
CA PRO A 106 -1.30 -0.30 7.72
C PRO A 106 -0.61 0.34 6.52
N VAL A 107 -0.66 -0.33 5.37
CA VAL A 107 -0.13 0.16 4.10
C VAL A 107 -1.26 0.17 3.07
N LEU A 108 -1.61 1.37 2.60
CA LEU A 108 -2.57 1.56 1.52
C LEU A 108 -1.84 1.68 0.18
N ILE A 109 -2.19 0.80 -0.75
CA ILE A 109 -1.62 0.78 -2.09
C ILE A 109 -2.65 1.28 -3.08
N VAL A 110 -2.34 2.41 -3.73
CA VAL A 110 -3.19 3.04 -4.74
C VAL A 110 -2.67 2.64 -6.12
N SER A 111 -3.37 1.73 -6.80
CA SER A 111 -2.94 1.21 -8.10
C SER A 111 -3.53 1.96 -9.29
N ARG A 112 -4.64 2.65 -9.11
CA ARG A 112 -5.27 3.47 -10.16
C ARG A 112 -5.84 4.74 -9.54
N PRO A 113 -5.59 5.91 -10.15
CA PRO A 113 -6.29 7.11 -9.75
C PRO A 113 -7.77 6.93 -10.11
N CYS A 114 -8.61 6.93 -9.12
CA CYS A 114 -10.06 6.92 -9.33
C CYS A 114 -10.55 8.36 -9.25
N VAL A 115 -10.89 8.96 -10.38
CA VAL A 115 -11.39 10.35 -10.45
C VAL A 115 -12.72 10.50 -9.68
N THR A 116 -13.48 9.42 -9.55
CA THR A 116 -14.78 9.38 -8.87
C THR A 116 -14.69 8.94 -7.40
N CYS A 117 -13.55 8.41 -6.95
CA CYS A 117 -13.39 7.89 -5.58
C CYS A 117 -13.09 8.96 -4.52
N TRP A 118 -13.11 10.24 -4.89
CA TRP A 118 -12.84 11.36 -3.97
C TRP A 118 -13.95 11.59 -2.95
N SER A 119 -15.11 10.95 -3.15
CA SER A 119 -16.28 11.31 -2.36
C SER A 119 -16.57 10.35 -1.21
N TYR A 120 -15.87 9.27 -1.01
CA TYR A 120 -16.08 8.33 0.12
C TYR A 120 -15.95 6.87 -0.30
N PHE A 121 -15.34 6.07 0.54
CA PHE A 121 -15.45 4.62 0.45
C PHE A 121 -16.90 4.20 0.73
N ALA A 122 -17.61 3.72 -0.27
CA ALA A 122 -18.98 3.21 -0.08
C ALA A 122 -18.97 1.79 0.49
N ASN A 123 -17.93 1.01 0.16
CA ASN A 123 -17.79 -0.39 0.56
C ASN A 123 -16.32 -0.70 0.84
N ILE A 124 -16.05 -1.39 1.94
CA ILE A 124 -14.75 -1.96 2.28
C ILE A 124 -14.88 -3.48 2.30
N VAL A 125 -13.98 -4.18 1.67
CA VAL A 125 -13.87 -5.65 1.74
C VAL A 125 -12.68 -6.02 2.60
N VAL A 126 -12.91 -6.82 3.64
CA VAL A 126 -11.85 -7.42 4.46
C VAL A 126 -11.76 -8.91 4.14
N ALA A 127 -10.62 -9.31 3.61
CA ALA A 127 -10.33 -10.73 3.45
C ALA A 127 -9.76 -11.30 4.74
N THR A 128 -10.24 -12.48 5.15
CA THR A 128 -9.77 -13.16 6.36
C THR A 128 -9.38 -14.61 6.06
N ASP A 129 -8.28 -15.04 6.66
CA ASP A 129 -7.87 -16.44 6.80
C ASP A 129 -8.03 -16.93 8.26
N PHE A 130 -8.70 -16.12 9.08
CA PHE A 130 -8.89 -16.29 10.52
C PHE A 130 -7.60 -16.20 11.36
N SER A 131 -6.51 -15.76 10.79
CA SER A 131 -5.25 -15.51 11.51
C SER A 131 -5.30 -14.24 12.35
N LYS A 132 -4.37 -14.08 13.29
CA LYS A 132 -4.22 -12.84 14.06
C LYS A 132 -3.97 -11.60 13.18
N PRO A 133 -3.13 -11.65 12.13
CA PRO A 133 -2.99 -10.52 11.21
C PRO A 133 -4.30 -10.12 10.53
N SER A 134 -5.12 -11.09 10.11
CA SER A 134 -6.42 -10.77 9.52
C SER A 134 -7.42 -10.19 10.55
N ASP A 135 -7.30 -10.57 11.83
CA ASP A 135 -8.09 -9.95 12.90
C ASP A 135 -7.72 -8.48 13.11
N TYR A 136 -6.44 -8.13 13.04
CA TYR A 136 -6.00 -6.73 13.09
C TYR A 136 -6.49 -5.92 11.88
N ALA A 137 -6.43 -6.51 10.68
CA ALA A 137 -6.97 -5.90 9.47
C ALA A 137 -8.48 -5.65 9.60
N PHE A 138 -9.23 -6.61 10.15
CA PHE A 138 -10.66 -6.45 10.42
C PHE A 138 -10.94 -5.31 11.42
N GLN A 139 -10.22 -5.24 12.54
CA GLN A 139 -10.39 -4.17 13.52
C GLN A 139 -10.14 -2.78 12.90
N PHE A 140 -9.06 -2.66 12.12
CA PHE A 140 -8.76 -1.43 11.42
C PHE A 140 -9.89 -1.04 10.44
N ALA A 141 -10.30 -1.96 9.58
CA ALA A 141 -11.35 -1.70 8.59
C ALA A 141 -12.71 -1.40 9.23
N ARG A 142 -13.04 -2.07 10.34
CA ARG A 142 -14.25 -1.78 11.12
C ARG A 142 -14.25 -0.36 11.68
N ASN A 143 -13.12 0.08 12.25
CA ASN A 143 -13.00 1.43 12.78
C ASN A 143 -13.13 2.49 11.67
N VAL A 144 -12.46 2.26 10.54
CA VAL A 144 -12.56 3.12 9.35
C VAL A 144 -14.01 3.15 8.83
N ALA A 145 -14.64 1.98 8.68
CA ALA A 145 -16.02 1.88 8.18
C ALA A 145 -17.02 2.61 9.09
N LYS A 146 -16.83 2.51 10.40
CA LYS A 146 -17.66 3.22 11.40
C LYS A 146 -17.48 4.74 11.30
N GLU A 147 -16.25 5.20 11.16
CA GLU A 147 -15.92 6.63 11.11
C GLU A 147 -16.47 7.31 9.86
N ILE A 148 -16.35 6.66 8.70
CA ILE A 148 -16.79 7.22 7.41
C ILE A 148 -18.20 6.80 7.01
N GLY A 149 -18.86 5.92 7.75
CA GLY A 149 -20.24 5.48 7.51
C GLY A 149 -20.40 4.59 6.28
N CYS A 150 -19.39 3.77 5.93
CA CYS A 150 -19.44 2.88 4.78
C CYS A 150 -19.77 1.43 5.17
N ARG A 151 -20.13 0.60 4.18
CA ARG A 151 -20.39 -0.83 4.39
C ARG A 151 -19.09 -1.61 4.49
N LEU A 152 -19.04 -2.55 5.43
CA LEU A 152 -17.93 -3.48 5.61
C LEU A 152 -18.38 -4.88 5.18
N HIS A 153 -17.67 -5.48 4.23
CA HIS A 153 -17.87 -6.84 3.78
C HIS A 153 -16.72 -7.71 4.29
N VAL A 154 -17.03 -8.73 5.08
CA VAL A 154 -16.04 -9.73 5.50
C VAL A 154 -16.06 -10.88 4.51
N PHE A 155 -14.91 -11.20 3.95
CA PHE A 155 -14.75 -12.22 2.91
C PHE A 155 -13.75 -13.28 3.34
N HIS A 156 -14.12 -14.54 3.21
CA HIS A 156 -13.23 -15.69 3.37
C HIS A 156 -13.30 -16.55 2.13
N CYS A 157 -12.14 -16.99 1.64
CA CYS A 157 -12.05 -17.95 0.55
C CYS A 157 -11.75 -19.33 1.12
N VAL A 158 -12.62 -20.30 0.86
CA VAL A 158 -12.36 -21.69 1.19
C VAL A 158 -11.51 -22.29 0.07
N ASP A 159 -10.26 -22.65 0.39
CA ASP A 159 -9.41 -23.37 -0.55
C ASP A 159 -9.78 -24.85 -0.53
N LEU A 160 -10.36 -25.32 -1.59
CA LEU A 160 -10.78 -26.72 -1.77
C LEU A 160 -9.64 -27.61 -2.32
N GLY A 161 -8.41 -27.07 -2.47
CA GLY A 161 -7.16 -27.80 -2.65
C GLY A 161 -7.14 -28.84 -3.78
N GLY A 162 -7.69 -28.56 -4.96
CA GLY A 162 -7.65 -29.51 -6.07
C GLY A 162 -8.51 -30.76 -5.87
N GLU A 163 -9.27 -30.86 -4.79
CA GLU A 163 -10.27 -31.90 -4.54
C GLU A 163 -11.53 -31.67 -5.40
N TYR A 164 -11.34 -31.51 -6.73
CA TYR A 164 -12.44 -31.43 -7.67
C TYR A 164 -13.32 -32.69 -7.72
N GLU A 165 -12.86 -33.78 -7.09
CA GLU A 165 -13.60 -35.03 -6.91
C GLU A 165 -14.40 -35.07 -5.59
N ALA A 166 -14.23 -34.08 -4.72
CA ALA A 166 -15.04 -33.98 -3.51
C ALA A 166 -16.51 -33.75 -3.90
N GLY A 167 -17.39 -34.63 -3.46
CA GLY A 167 -18.81 -34.53 -3.80
C GLY A 167 -19.41 -33.19 -3.33
N GLN A 168 -20.44 -32.72 -4.03
CA GLN A 168 -21.10 -31.44 -3.76
C GLN A 168 -21.47 -31.25 -2.28
N ALA A 169 -21.87 -32.31 -1.57
CA ALA A 169 -22.19 -32.29 -0.14
C ALA A 169 -21.00 -31.88 0.74
N TYR A 170 -19.78 -32.30 0.39
CA TYR A 170 -18.57 -31.90 1.11
C TYR A 170 -18.29 -30.41 0.94
N ILE A 171 -18.39 -29.91 -0.29
CA ILE A 171 -18.20 -28.49 -0.60
C ILE A 171 -19.20 -27.63 0.19
N GLU A 172 -20.49 -28.01 0.16
CA GLU A 172 -21.54 -27.32 0.91
C GLU A 172 -21.26 -27.31 2.43
N GLN A 173 -20.79 -28.42 2.97
CA GLN A 173 -20.41 -28.50 4.37
C GLN A 173 -19.25 -27.58 4.73
N GLN A 174 -18.20 -27.50 3.88
CA GLN A 174 -17.06 -26.60 4.11
C GLN A 174 -17.49 -25.13 4.04
N LEU A 175 -18.31 -24.78 3.07
CA LEU A 175 -18.86 -23.43 2.93
C LEU A 175 -19.71 -23.05 4.14
N ALA A 176 -20.64 -23.89 4.57
CA ALA A 176 -21.47 -23.65 5.75
C ALA A 176 -20.65 -23.50 7.04
N ALA A 177 -19.59 -24.31 7.20
CA ALA A 177 -18.68 -24.21 8.36
C ALA A 177 -17.89 -22.90 8.34
N ALA A 178 -17.42 -22.47 7.15
CA ALA A 178 -16.70 -21.20 6.99
C ALA A 178 -17.62 -20.00 7.24
N GLU A 179 -18.84 -20.02 6.71
CA GLU A 179 -19.85 -19.00 6.91
C GLU A 179 -20.18 -18.83 8.40
N LYS A 180 -20.46 -19.94 9.09
CA LYS A 180 -20.68 -19.93 10.54
C LYS A 180 -19.51 -19.31 11.30
N LYS A 181 -18.27 -19.66 10.94
CA LYS A 181 -17.08 -19.13 11.57
C LYS A 181 -16.91 -17.63 11.35
N VAL A 182 -17.22 -17.12 10.16
CA VAL A 182 -17.25 -15.67 9.88
C VAL A 182 -18.31 -15.00 10.73
N GLN A 183 -19.50 -15.57 10.78
CA GLN A 183 -20.62 -15.04 11.55
C GLN A 183 -20.30 -14.94 13.03
N ASP A 184 -19.83 -16.04 13.64
CA ASP A 184 -19.51 -16.12 15.05
C ASP A 184 -18.35 -15.20 15.46
N LYS A 185 -17.33 -15.10 14.60
CA LYS A 185 -16.09 -14.39 14.94
C LYS A 185 -16.18 -12.89 14.68
N TYR A 186 -16.80 -12.48 13.57
CA TYR A 186 -16.75 -11.08 13.12
C TYR A 186 -18.11 -10.38 13.18
N VAL A 187 -19.18 -11.03 12.72
CA VAL A 187 -20.49 -10.36 12.60
C VAL A 187 -21.19 -10.22 13.93
N ALA A 188 -21.11 -11.25 14.79
CA ALA A 188 -21.74 -11.19 16.13
C ALA A 188 -21.09 -10.12 17.04
N ASN A 189 -19.93 -9.59 16.68
CA ASN A 189 -19.17 -8.59 17.44
C ASN A 189 -19.16 -7.20 16.76
N MET A 190 -19.95 -6.97 15.72
CA MET A 190 -20.15 -5.66 15.09
C MET A 190 -21.14 -4.84 15.86
#